data_6bb02c42b35e9f1404171518b506e0eb
#
_entry.id   6bb02c42b35e9f1404171518b506e0eb
#
_cell.length_a   1.000
_cell.length_b   1.000
_cell.length_c   1.000
_cell.angle_alpha   90.00
_cell.angle_beta   90.00
_cell.angle_gamma   90.00
#
_symmetry.space_group_name_H-M   'P 1'
#
loop_
_entity.id
_entity.type
_entity.pdbx_description
1 polymer ?
#
loop_
_entity_poly.entity_id
_entity_poly.type
_entity_poly.pdbx_seq_one_letter_code
_entity_poly.pdbx_strand_id
1 'polypeptide(L)'
;RAYGETYGIPYVVTNCSNNYGQNQFPEKLVPLFINNIVEEKPLPVYGDGQYTRDWLYVVDHARAIDLVYHEGENGETYNIGGFNEWTNLDLIKVLCTQMDEKLGREKGSSEKLITYVKDRPGHDRRYAIDATKINKELGWAPSVTFEEGLSITIDWYLSNAKWLKN
;
A
#
# COMPACT_ATOMS: atom_id res chain seq x y z
N ARG A 1 17.87 15.64 9.87
CA ARG A 1 18.14 17.09 9.70
C ARG A 1 18.98 17.63 10.85
N ALA A 2 18.51 17.57 12.12
CA ALA A 2 19.23 18.13 13.26
C ALA A 2 20.70 17.68 13.33
N TYR A 3 20.98 16.39 13.14
CA TYR A 3 22.37 15.89 13.12
C TYR A 3 23.18 16.39 11.92
N GLY A 4 22.56 16.56 10.75
CA GLY A 4 23.20 17.14 9.58
C GLY A 4 23.64 18.58 9.85
N GLU A 5 22.73 19.39 10.36
CA GLU A 5 23.01 20.79 10.71
C GLU A 5 24.05 20.94 11.83
N THR A 6 24.02 20.07 12.84
CA THR A 6 24.89 20.17 14.00
C THR A 6 26.27 19.60 13.74
N TYR A 7 26.38 18.50 13.02
CA TYR A 7 27.62 17.72 12.90
C TYR A 7 28.13 17.57 11.46
N GLY A 8 27.45 18.18 10.47
CA GLY A 8 27.82 18.08 9.07
C GLY A 8 27.64 16.67 8.48
N ILE A 9 26.79 15.82 9.08
CA ILE A 9 26.53 14.47 8.60
C ILE A 9 25.67 14.56 7.35
N PRO A 10 26.08 13.98 6.20
CA PRO A 10 25.26 13.95 5.01
C PRO A 10 23.97 13.14 5.27
N TYR A 11 22.84 13.63 4.77
CA TYR A 11 21.54 12.96 4.92
C TYR A 11 20.60 13.26 3.76
N VAL A 12 19.69 12.34 3.52
CA VAL A 12 18.49 12.57 2.73
C VAL A 12 17.27 12.14 3.55
N VAL A 13 16.11 12.70 3.25
CA VAL A 13 14.85 12.37 3.93
C VAL A 13 13.87 11.81 2.91
N THR A 14 13.23 10.70 3.23
CA THR A 14 12.14 10.16 2.41
C THR A 14 10.83 10.15 3.18
N ASN A 15 9.73 10.50 2.52
CA ASN A 15 8.38 10.30 3.00
C ASN A 15 7.65 9.41 1.99
N CYS A 16 6.93 8.40 2.46
CA CYS A 16 6.22 7.50 1.56
C CYS A 16 4.70 7.52 1.77
N SER A 17 3.98 7.11 0.71
CA SER A 17 2.56 6.83 0.75
C SER A 17 2.25 5.46 1.40
N ASN A 18 1.00 5.01 1.35
CA ASN A 18 0.62 3.72 1.91
C ASN A 18 1.28 2.58 1.14
N ASN A 19 2.08 1.77 1.83
CA ASN A 19 2.72 0.61 1.24
C ASN A 19 1.82 -0.62 1.30
N TYR A 20 1.91 -1.48 0.29
CA TYR A 20 1.35 -2.82 0.28
C TYR A 20 2.34 -3.79 -0.38
N GLY A 21 2.19 -5.07 -0.10
CA GLY A 21 3.06 -6.11 -0.65
C GLY A 21 3.29 -7.25 0.33
N GLN A 22 4.21 -8.12 -0.04
CA GLN A 22 4.61 -9.26 0.78
C GLN A 22 5.24 -8.80 2.12
N ASN A 23 5.18 -9.68 3.11
CA ASN A 23 5.72 -9.47 4.46
C ASN A 23 5.09 -8.31 5.26
N GLN A 24 3.98 -7.73 4.79
CA GLN A 24 3.26 -6.71 5.54
C GLN A 24 2.60 -7.34 6.78
N PHE A 25 2.58 -6.59 7.89
CA PHE A 25 2.00 -7.06 9.15
C PHE A 25 0.51 -7.40 9.00
N PRO A 26 0.04 -8.56 9.53
CA PRO A 26 -1.28 -9.12 9.24
C PRO A 26 -2.49 -8.24 9.59
N GLU A 27 -2.35 -7.27 10.50
CA GLU A 27 -3.42 -6.33 10.87
C GLU A 27 -3.69 -5.23 9.83
N LYS A 28 -2.79 -5.05 8.84
CA LYS A 28 -2.95 -4.03 7.81
C LYS A 28 -3.99 -4.46 6.79
N LEU A 29 -4.60 -3.47 6.11
CA LEU A 29 -5.78 -3.67 5.27
C LEU A 29 -5.63 -4.83 4.28
N VAL A 30 -4.57 -4.84 3.46
CA VAL A 30 -4.42 -5.85 2.40
C VAL A 30 -4.26 -7.26 2.97
N PRO A 31 -3.28 -7.56 3.85
CA PRO A 31 -3.14 -8.91 4.40
C PRO A 31 -4.33 -9.34 5.28
N LEU A 32 -4.92 -8.41 6.06
CA LEU A 32 -6.10 -8.70 6.88
C LEU A 32 -7.27 -9.16 6.01
N PHE A 33 -7.52 -8.44 4.91
CA PHE A 33 -8.65 -8.75 4.03
C PHE A 33 -8.41 -10.03 3.24
N ILE A 34 -7.18 -10.30 2.79
CA ILE A 34 -6.81 -11.60 2.20
C ILE A 34 -7.12 -12.74 3.18
N ASN A 35 -6.67 -12.62 4.43
CA ASN A 35 -6.94 -13.63 5.46
C ASN A 35 -8.44 -13.80 5.73
N ASN A 36 -9.17 -12.70 5.88
CA ASN A 36 -10.61 -12.74 6.13
C ASN A 36 -11.37 -13.38 4.96
N ILE A 37 -10.98 -13.11 3.71
CA ILE A 37 -11.60 -13.74 2.54
C ILE A 37 -11.34 -15.26 2.53
N VAL A 38 -10.11 -15.68 2.82
CA VAL A 38 -9.77 -17.12 2.92
C VAL A 38 -10.61 -17.81 3.99
N GLU A 39 -10.80 -17.16 5.14
CA GLU A 39 -11.55 -17.67 6.30
C GLU A 39 -13.06 -17.35 6.25
N GLU A 40 -13.55 -16.74 5.17
CA GLU A 40 -14.96 -16.32 4.99
C GLU A 40 -15.48 -15.41 6.12
N LYS A 41 -14.60 -14.58 6.66
CA LYS A 41 -14.89 -13.60 7.71
C LYS A 41 -15.30 -12.25 7.12
N PRO A 42 -16.04 -11.40 7.90
CA PRO A 42 -16.41 -10.06 7.46
C PRO A 42 -15.22 -9.19 7.08
N LEU A 43 -15.40 -8.34 6.06
CA LEU A 43 -14.45 -7.33 5.60
C LEU A 43 -14.90 -5.96 6.13
N PRO A 44 -14.34 -5.45 7.25
CA PRO A 44 -14.82 -4.23 7.87
C PRO A 44 -14.41 -2.99 7.09
N VAL A 45 -15.38 -2.28 6.53
CA VAL A 45 -15.18 -1.01 5.82
C VAL A 45 -15.60 0.14 6.73
N TYR A 46 -14.66 1.04 7.05
CA TYR A 46 -14.92 2.19 7.91
C TYR A 46 -15.74 3.26 7.19
N GLY A 47 -16.77 3.78 7.86
CA GLY A 47 -17.64 4.85 7.35
C GLY A 47 -18.31 4.44 6.04
N ASP A 48 -18.18 5.27 5.01
CA ASP A 48 -18.73 5.03 3.67
C ASP A 48 -17.74 4.37 2.70
N GLY A 49 -16.51 4.08 3.15
CA GLY A 49 -15.46 3.49 2.34
C GLY A 49 -14.82 4.44 1.31
N GLN A 50 -15.20 5.73 1.29
CA GLN A 50 -14.73 6.71 0.31
C GLN A 50 -13.43 7.42 0.71
N TYR A 51 -12.72 6.91 1.71
CA TYR A 51 -11.42 7.43 2.11
C TYR A 51 -10.37 7.08 1.05
N THR A 52 -9.73 8.12 0.51
CA THR A 52 -8.74 7.97 -0.57
C THR A 52 -7.33 7.89 -0.03
N ARG A 53 -6.56 6.94 -0.55
CA ARG A 53 -5.14 6.75 -0.24
C ARG A 53 -4.36 6.53 -1.53
N ASP A 54 -3.13 7.03 -1.56
CA ASP A 54 -2.15 6.64 -2.56
C ASP A 54 -1.46 5.36 -2.12
N TRP A 55 -1.35 4.39 -3.02
CA TRP A 55 -0.84 3.05 -2.72
C TRP A 55 0.41 2.73 -3.53
N LEU A 56 1.45 2.28 -2.83
CA LEU A 56 2.77 2.00 -3.40
C LEU A 56 3.18 0.55 -3.13
N TYR A 57 3.56 -0.17 -4.18
CA TYR A 57 4.09 -1.52 -4.04
C TYR A 57 5.43 -1.50 -3.30
N VAL A 58 5.59 -2.35 -2.30
CA VAL A 58 6.72 -2.30 -1.36
C VAL A 58 8.09 -2.45 -2.04
N VAL A 59 8.18 -3.23 -3.13
CA VAL A 59 9.44 -3.38 -3.87
C VAL A 59 9.82 -2.11 -4.61
N ASP A 60 8.85 -1.38 -5.16
CA ASP A 60 9.08 -0.08 -5.77
C ASP A 60 9.53 0.95 -4.73
N HIS A 61 8.94 0.91 -3.52
CA HIS A 61 9.41 1.76 -2.42
C HIS A 61 10.86 1.44 -2.05
N ALA A 62 11.23 0.17 -1.92
CA ALA A 62 12.62 -0.22 -1.64
C ALA A 62 13.60 0.28 -2.72
N ARG A 63 13.23 0.16 -3.99
CA ARG A 63 14.01 0.70 -5.13
C ARG A 63 14.14 2.22 -5.07
N ALA A 64 13.07 2.93 -4.68
CA ALA A 64 13.13 4.38 -4.51
C ALA A 64 14.09 4.79 -3.39
N ILE A 65 14.08 4.08 -2.26
CA ILE A 65 15.01 4.35 -1.14
C ILE A 65 16.44 4.12 -1.59
N ASP A 66 16.71 3.01 -2.27
CA ASP A 66 18.04 2.69 -2.80
C ASP A 66 18.54 3.78 -3.77
N LEU A 67 17.69 4.20 -4.71
CA LEU A 67 18.00 5.27 -5.64
C LEU A 67 18.29 6.60 -4.94
N VAL A 68 17.44 7.00 -3.97
CA VAL A 68 17.61 8.24 -3.20
C VAL A 68 18.89 8.19 -2.37
N TYR A 69 19.25 7.02 -1.84
CA TYR A 69 20.50 6.86 -1.09
C TYR A 69 21.74 7.10 -1.96
N HIS A 70 21.73 6.62 -3.20
CA HIS A 70 22.89 6.72 -4.11
C HIS A 70 22.94 8.02 -4.91
N GLU A 71 21.79 8.54 -5.33
CA GLU A 71 21.69 9.65 -6.30
C GLU A 71 21.00 10.90 -5.72
N GLY A 72 20.44 10.81 -4.51
CA GLY A 72 19.75 11.94 -3.88
C GLY A 72 20.68 13.06 -3.46
N GLU A 73 20.23 14.30 -3.61
CA GLU A 73 20.99 15.48 -3.18
C GLU A 73 21.00 15.58 -1.65
N ASN A 74 22.20 15.84 -1.09
CA ASN A 74 22.39 15.95 0.35
C ASN A 74 21.54 17.09 0.96
N GLY A 75 20.86 16.79 2.05
CA GLY A 75 19.97 17.73 2.74
C GLY A 75 18.54 17.75 2.22
N GLU A 76 18.29 17.14 1.05
CA GLU A 76 17.01 17.17 0.37
C GLU A 76 15.99 16.16 0.92
N THR A 77 14.72 16.41 0.57
CA THR A 77 13.59 15.54 0.91
C THR A 77 12.93 15.05 -0.37
N TYR A 78 12.75 13.73 -0.46
CA TYR A 78 12.06 13.07 -1.56
C TYR A 78 10.78 12.39 -1.06
N ASN A 79 9.65 12.80 -1.61
CA ASN A 79 8.40 12.09 -1.43
C ASN A 79 8.34 10.91 -2.41
N ILE A 80 7.93 9.75 -1.91
CA ILE A 80 7.84 8.50 -2.68
C ILE A 80 6.38 8.03 -2.66
N GLY A 81 5.68 8.16 -3.78
CA GLY A 81 4.27 7.82 -3.94
C GLY A 81 4.00 6.95 -5.15
N GLY A 82 2.85 6.28 -5.13
CA GLY A 82 2.45 5.37 -6.18
C GLY A 82 1.88 6.04 -7.43
N PHE A 83 1.57 7.34 -7.37
CA PHE A 83 0.71 8.04 -8.35
C PHE A 83 -0.60 7.31 -8.60
N ASN A 84 -1.14 6.68 -7.56
CA ASN A 84 -2.15 5.64 -7.68
C ASN A 84 -3.16 5.73 -6.53
N GLU A 85 -4.06 6.71 -6.63
CA GLU A 85 -5.06 6.98 -5.62
C GLU A 85 -6.29 6.07 -5.79
N TRP A 86 -6.64 5.37 -4.72
CA TRP A 86 -7.83 4.53 -4.64
C TRP A 86 -8.69 4.90 -3.45
N THR A 87 -10.00 4.84 -3.60
CA THR A 87 -10.87 4.77 -2.42
C THR A 87 -10.70 3.41 -1.75
N ASN A 88 -10.87 3.36 -0.43
CA ASN A 88 -10.79 2.08 0.28
C ASN A 88 -11.79 1.05 -0.30
N LEU A 89 -13.00 1.50 -0.65
CA LEU A 89 -14.03 0.61 -1.21
C LEU A 89 -13.65 0.05 -2.58
N ASP A 90 -13.12 0.90 -3.48
CA ASP A 90 -12.73 0.43 -4.82
C ASP A 90 -11.54 -0.54 -4.75
N LEU A 91 -10.55 -0.24 -3.90
CA LEU A 91 -9.44 -1.14 -3.62
C LEU A 91 -9.94 -2.50 -3.13
N ILE A 92 -10.86 -2.50 -2.14
CA ILE A 92 -11.42 -3.74 -1.58
C ILE A 92 -12.16 -4.55 -2.65
N LYS A 93 -12.89 -3.90 -3.55
CA LYS A 93 -13.57 -4.60 -4.66
C LYS A 93 -12.60 -5.24 -5.64
N VAL A 94 -11.50 -4.53 -5.99
CA VAL A 94 -10.45 -5.12 -6.84
C VAL A 94 -9.82 -6.33 -6.14
N LEU A 95 -9.52 -6.21 -4.84
CA LEU A 95 -9.00 -7.30 -4.04
C LEU A 95 -9.97 -8.50 -4.00
N CYS A 96 -11.26 -8.27 -3.74
CA CYS A 96 -12.28 -9.32 -3.76
C CYS A 96 -12.36 -10.03 -5.11
N THR A 97 -12.36 -9.27 -6.21
CA THR A 97 -12.40 -9.83 -7.57
C THR A 97 -11.20 -10.74 -7.83
N GLN A 98 -9.99 -10.27 -7.54
CA GLN A 98 -8.78 -11.08 -7.74
C GLN A 98 -8.73 -12.31 -6.82
N MET A 99 -9.23 -12.19 -5.58
CA MET A 99 -9.32 -13.31 -4.65
C MET A 99 -10.32 -14.37 -5.14
N ASP A 100 -11.49 -13.96 -5.62
CA ASP A 100 -12.47 -14.89 -6.17
C ASP A 100 -11.88 -15.69 -7.36
N GLU A 101 -11.17 -15.01 -8.27
CA GLU A 101 -10.49 -15.63 -9.40
C GLU A 101 -9.44 -16.65 -8.96
N LYS A 102 -8.54 -16.24 -8.02
CA LYS A 102 -7.45 -17.11 -7.55
C LYS A 102 -7.92 -18.29 -6.70
N LEU A 103 -9.05 -18.16 -6.01
CA LEU A 103 -9.66 -19.22 -5.21
C LEU A 103 -10.66 -20.08 -6.00
N GLY A 104 -10.92 -19.77 -7.29
CA GLY A 104 -11.89 -20.46 -8.12
C GLY A 104 -13.34 -20.30 -7.64
N ARG A 105 -13.65 -19.16 -7.01
CA ARG A 105 -14.99 -18.82 -6.51
C ARG A 105 -15.79 -18.08 -7.57
N GLU A 106 -17.12 -18.08 -7.42
CA GLU A 106 -18.00 -17.27 -8.23
C GLU A 106 -17.70 -15.78 -8.02
N LYS A 107 -17.63 -15.01 -9.10
CA LYS A 107 -17.39 -13.56 -9.06
C LYS A 107 -18.38 -12.85 -8.14
N GLY A 108 -17.86 -12.01 -7.24
CA GLY A 108 -18.66 -11.28 -6.25
C GLY A 108 -18.92 -12.06 -4.95
N SER A 109 -18.41 -13.30 -4.82
CA SER A 109 -18.55 -14.06 -3.58
C SER A 109 -17.87 -13.37 -2.40
N SER A 110 -16.65 -12.86 -2.58
CA SER A 110 -15.90 -12.16 -1.54
C SER A 110 -16.48 -10.77 -1.25
N GLU A 111 -17.10 -10.10 -2.22
CA GLU A 111 -17.74 -8.79 -1.99
C GLU A 111 -18.93 -8.89 -1.01
N LYS A 112 -19.61 -10.04 -0.93
CA LYS A 112 -20.70 -10.28 0.03
C LYS A 112 -20.24 -10.23 1.49
N LEU A 113 -18.94 -10.35 1.74
CA LEU A 113 -18.34 -10.26 3.07
C LEU A 113 -18.16 -8.81 3.54
N ILE A 114 -18.31 -7.82 2.66
CA ILE A 114 -18.15 -6.40 3.01
C ILE A 114 -19.18 -6.01 4.07
N THR A 115 -18.69 -5.44 5.18
CA THR A 115 -19.52 -4.99 6.30
C THR A 115 -19.09 -3.58 6.67
N TYR A 116 -20.04 -2.63 6.65
CA TYR A 116 -19.76 -1.26 7.05
C TYR A 116 -19.72 -1.13 8.58
N VAL A 117 -18.67 -0.51 9.09
CA VAL A 117 -18.48 -0.28 10.50
C VAL A 117 -18.37 1.21 10.83
N LYS A 118 -18.62 1.57 12.10
CA LYS A 118 -18.49 2.96 12.55
C LYS A 118 -17.09 3.48 12.29
N ASP A 119 -17.03 4.69 11.74
CA ASP A 119 -15.75 5.33 11.48
C ASP A 119 -15.05 5.77 12.77
N ARG A 120 -13.71 5.87 12.67
CA ARG A 120 -12.86 6.35 13.77
C ARG A 120 -12.83 7.90 13.79
N PRO A 121 -12.77 8.54 14.97
CA PRO A 121 -12.59 9.99 15.05
C PRO A 121 -11.30 10.45 14.38
N GLY A 122 -11.33 11.58 13.67
CA GLY A 122 -10.16 12.18 13.04
C GLY A 122 -9.62 11.40 11.84
N HIS A 123 -10.44 10.62 11.17
CA HIS A 123 -10.02 9.86 9.99
C HIS A 123 -9.88 10.77 8.77
N ASP A 124 -8.66 10.96 8.27
CA ASP A 124 -8.37 11.80 7.10
C ASP A 124 -9.10 11.30 5.86
N ARG A 125 -9.92 12.15 5.24
CA ARG A 125 -10.71 11.81 4.04
C ARG A 125 -9.81 11.46 2.86
N ARG A 126 -8.71 12.19 2.66
CA ARG A 126 -7.71 11.91 1.63
C ARG A 126 -6.31 12.06 2.19
N TYR A 127 -5.49 11.05 1.96
CA TYR A 127 -4.07 11.06 2.25
C TYR A 127 -3.31 10.55 1.02
N ALA A 128 -2.65 11.49 0.33
CA ALA A 128 -1.85 11.22 -0.86
C ALA A 128 -0.59 12.08 -0.82
N ILE A 129 0.42 11.71 -1.59
CA ILE A 129 1.71 12.38 -1.60
C ILE A 129 2.09 12.78 -3.03
N ASP A 130 2.69 13.94 -3.18
CA ASP A 130 3.24 14.38 -4.47
C ASP A 130 4.69 13.88 -4.61
N ALA A 131 4.87 12.90 -5.49
CA ALA A 131 6.16 12.29 -5.80
C ALA A 131 6.80 12.87 -7.10
N THR A 132 6.34 14.03 -7.57
CA THR A 132 6.84 14.64 -8.81
C THR A 132 8.33 14.94 -8.75
N LYS A 133 8.87 15.32 -7.58
CA LYS A 133 10.30 15.66 -7.43
C LYS A 133 11.19 14.46 -7.72
N ILE A 134 10.96 13.31 -7.08
CA ILE A 134 11.78 12.10 -7.31
C ILE A 134 11.72 11.64 -8.76
N ASN A 135 10.54 11.75 -9.39
CA ASN A 135 10.39 11.42 -10.81
C ASN A 135 11.21 12.35 -11.70
N LYS A 136 11.14 13.68 -11.49
CA LYS A 136 11.83 14.66 -12.34
C LYS A 136 13.34 14.65 -12.14
N GLU A 137 13.80 14.55 -10.90
CA GLU A 137 15.23 14.69 -10.58
C GLU A 137 15.98 13.37 -10.70
N LEU A 138 15.36 12.24 -10.32
CA LEU A 138 16.02 10.93 -10.28
C LEU A 138 15.43 9.92 -11.28
N GLY A 139 14.42 10.31 -12.08
CA GLY A 139 13.81 9.44 -13.09
C GLY A 139 13.02 8.25 -12.50
N TRP A 140 12.76 8.25 -11.20
CA TRP A 140 12.05 7.15 -10.57
C TRP A 140 10.53 7.19 -10.85
N ALA A 141 9.96 6.02 -11.13
CA ALA A 141 8.53 5.79 -11.20
C ALA A 141 8.20 4.38 -10.70
N PRO A 142 6.95 4.13 -10.25
CA PRO A 142 6.49 2.77 -9.96
C PRO A 142 6.65 1.85 -11.17
N SER A 143 7.05 0.60 -10.95
CA SER A 143 7.30 -0.37 -12.02
C SER A 143 6.10 -1.27 -12.34
N VAL A 144 5.11 -1.30 -11.45
CA VAL A 144 3.88 -2.09 -11.61
C VAL A 144 2.64 -1.24 -11.35
N THR A 145 1.53 -1.58 -12.00
CA THR A 145 0.22 -1.02 -11.66
C THR A 145 -0.23 -1.53 -10.30
N PHE A 146 -1.26 -0.90 -9.72
CA PHE A 146 -1.82 -1.37 -8.46
C PHE A 146 -2.36 -2.79 -8.57
N GLU A 147 -3.08 -3.08 -9.65
CA GLU A 147 -3.69 -4.39 -9.90
C GLU A 147 -2.64 -5.50 -10.06
N GLU A 148 -1.55 -5.22 -10.77
CA GLU A 148 -0.42 -6.17 -10.91
C GLU A 148 0.27 -6.42 -9.58
N GLY A 149 0.63 -5.37 -8.86
CA GLY A 149 1.26 -5.47 -7.54
C GLY A 149 0.36 -6.18 -6.51
N LEU A 150 -0.96 -5.94 -6.58
CA LEU A 150 -1.94 -6.62 -5.73
C LEU A 150 -2.02 -8.11 -6.05
N SER A 151 -2.03 -8.47 -7.35
CA SER A 151 -2.02 -9.87 -7.79
C SER A 151 -0.80 -10.61 -7.25
N ILE A 152 0.40 -10.04 -7.40
CA ILE A 152 1.65 -10.59 -6.85
C ILE A 152 1.55 -10.75 -5.32
N THR A 153 1.00 -9.75 -4.65
CA THR A 153 0.81 -9.75 -3.20
C THR A 153 -0.11 -10.87 -2.73
N ILE A 154 -1.26 -11.05 -3.39
CA ILE A 154 -2.21 -12.12 -3.09
C ILE A 154 -1.55 -13.49 -3.28
N ASP A 155 -0.86 -13.73 -4.40
CA ASP A 155 -0.17 -14.99 -4.67
C ASP A 155 0.85 -15.32 -3.58
N TRP A 156 1.59 -14.31 -3.12
CA TRP A 156 2.53 -14.49 -2.03
C TRP A 156 1.83 -14.93 -0.73
N TYR A 157 0.73 -14.26 -0.32
CA TYR A 157 0.01 -14.63 0.90
C TYR A 157 -0.66 -15.99 0.81
N LEU A 158 -1.24 -16.35 -0.33
CA LEU A 158 -1.82 -17.67 -0.53
C LEU A 158 -0.76 -18.79 -0.45
N SER A 159 0.46 -18.51 -0.94
CA SER A 159 1.60 -19.44 -0.85
C SER A 159 2.24 -19.46 0.54
N ASN A 160 2.04 -18.43 1.36
CA ASN A 160 2.65 -18.23 2.67
C ASN A 160 1.61 -18.06 3.79
N ALA A 161 0.54 -18.86 3.78
CA ALA A 161 -0.59 -18.73 4.70
C ALA A 161 -0.21 -18.72 6.21
N LYS A 162 0.94 -19.29 6.57
CA LYS A 162 1.45 -19.24 7.96
C LYS A 162 1.78 -17.82 8.40
N TRP A 163 2.17 -16.93 7.49
CA TRP A 163 2.46 -15.53 7.80
C TRP A 163 1.23 -14.78 8.32
N LEU A 164 0.06 -15.09 7.80
CA LEU A 164 -1.21 -14.46 8.20
C LEU A 164 -1.68 -14.86 9.61
N LYS A 165 -1.06 -15.88 10.21
CA LYS A 165 -1.43 -16.42 11.54
C LYS A 165 -0.50 -15.96 12.66
N ASN A 166 0.49 -15.12 12.34
CA ASN A 166 1.40 -14.48 13.31
C ASN A 166 0.81 -13.12 13.75
#